data_6a7da4d86e145d1b296fb749bd08f669
#
_entry.id   6a7da4d86e145d1b296fb749bd08f669
#
_cell.length_a   1.000
_cell.length_b   1.000
_cell.length_c   1.000
_cell.angle_alpha   90.00
_cell.angle_beta   90.00
_cell.angle_gamma   90.00
#
_symmetry.space_group_name_H-M   'P 1'
#
loop_
_entity.id
_entity.type
_entity.pdbx_description
1 polymer ?
#
loop_
_entity_poly.entity_id
_entity_poly.type
_entity_poly.pdbx_seq_one_letter_code
_entity_poly.pdbx_strand_id
1 'polypeptide(L)'
;MTIQEQILADVSKAFEALFNHTVDASDLSLQPTRKEFAGNYTFVMFPYGKITKTSPEQGGIQIGEYLKSHSAIVSDYNVVKGFLNIAVADKQWLKLFDGLIQETQLGQLPANGQKVMVEYSSPNTNKPLHLGHLRNNFLGFSLSEILKANGYKVIRTNLVNDRGIHICKSMVAYKHFGEGETPESSGIKGDHLVGKYYVRFDQEYKKQISELVERGQTEEEAKKHAPIIKEAQEMLLQWEKGDKDVICLWETMNAWVYDGFAATYQTMGVEFDQYYYESNTYLLGKDIVEEGLQKGVFFKKEDNSVWADLKDEGLEEKLVLRGDGTSVYITQDMGTADLKYKDHQIDRSVYVVGNEQDYHFDVLFKILKKLGRPYADGLYHLSYGMVDLPSGKMKSREGTVVDADDLMQEMVETAAAHTQELGKIDGFSEEQAHELYRMLGLGALKYFLLKVDPKKRMLFNPQESIEFQGNTGPFIQYTHARISSILRKADQIGMDYSKVNFNSLSPIADSERSLIILLNDYIEKVRQAGREYSPAIIAQYLFDLSKEYNRFYAELPIFNESDDLVQAFRIALSAQVARVIKTGMKLLGIEVPEKM
;
A
#
# COMPACT_ATOMS: atom_id res chain seq x y z
N MET A 1 -16.07 -5.98 -25.29
CA MET A 1 -17.05 -6.85 -24.60
C MET A 1 -16.30 -8.03 -24.02
N THR A 2 -16.37 -8.22 -22.72
CA THR A 2 -15.74 -9.35 -22.01
C THR A 2 -16.46 -10.66 -22.31
N ILE A 3 -15.84 -11.80 -22.03
CA ILE A 3 -16.49 -13.12 -22.16
C ILE A 3 -17.78 -13.17 -21.32
N GLN A 4 -17.76 -12.62 -20.11
CA GLN A 4 -18.95 -12.58 -19.25
C GLN A 4 -20.07 -11.73 -19.84
N GLU A 5 -19.78 -10.53 -20.36
CA GLU A 5 -20.76 -9.67 -21.02
C GLU A 5 -21.36 -10.35 -22.27
N GLN A 6 -20.55 -11.09 -23.02
CA GLN A 6 -21.04 -11.86 -24.18
C GLN A 6 -21.97 -12.99 -23.75
N ILE A 7 -21.61 -13.76 -22.71
CA ILE A 7 -22.50 -14.80 -22.18
C ILE A 7 -23.82 -14.20 -21.70
N LEU A 8 -23.77 -13.09 -20.94
CA LEU A 8 -24.98 -12.42 -20.45
C LEU A 8 -25.87 -11.91 -21.57
N ALA A 9 -25.28 -11.35 -22.63
CA ALA A 9 -26.01 -10.95 -23.83
C ALA A 9 -26.66 -12.15 -24.51
N ASP A 10 -25.99 -13.30 -24.57
CA ASP A 10 -26.57 -14.51 -25.20
C ASP A 10 -27.63 -15.15 -24.29
N VAL A 11 -27.49 -15.08 -22.95
CA VAL A 11 -28.54 -15.47 -21.99
C VAL A 11 -29.78 -14.58 -22.15
N SER A 12 -29.62 -13.26 -22.33
CA SER A 12 -30.70 -12.32 -22.58
C SER A 12 -31.48 -12.71 -23.86
N LYS A 13 -30.77 -13.01 -24.97
CA LYS A 13 -31.38 -13.53 -26.21
C LYS A 13 -32.10 -14.86 -26.01
N ALA A 14 -31.55 -15.74 -25.15
CA ALA A 14 -32.20 -17.01 -24.83
C ALA A 14 -33.56 -16.80 -24.13
N PHE A 15 -33.65 -15.85 -23.21
CA PHE A 15 -34.93 -15.51 -22.57
C PHE A 15 -35.96 -14.99 -23.57
N GLU A 16 -35.55 -14.14 -24.51
CA GLU A 16 -36.44 -13.63 -25.55
C GLU A 16 -36.92 -14.74 -26.49
N ALA A 17 -35.98 -15.56 -26.99
CA ALA A 17 -36.28 -16.61 -27.95
C ALA A 17 -37.12 -17.78 -27.35
N LEU A 18 -36.85 -18.19 -26.14
CA LEU A 18 -37.48 -19.36 -25.51
C LEU A 18 -38.76 -19.04 -24.74
N PHE A 19 -38.80 -17.86 -24.11
CA PHE A 19 -39.86 -17.52 -23.15
C PHE A 19 -40.65 -16.25 -23.57
N ASN A 20 -40.33 -15.65 -24.73
CA ASN A 20 -40.92 -14.40 -25.21
C ASN A 20 -40.89 -13.30 -24.16
N HIS A 21 -39.75 -13.20 -23.43
CA HIS A 21 -39.55 -12.23 -22.35
C HIS A 21 -38.18 -11.58 -22.47
N THR A 22 -38.17 -10.24 -22.58
CA THR A 22 -36.95 -9.47 -22.66
C THR A 22 -36.40 -9.24 -21.25
N VAL A 23 -35.18 -9.66 -21.01
CA VAL A 23 -34.40 -9.37 -19.77
C VAL A 23 -33.16 -8.60 -20.19
N ASP A 24 -32.92 -7.43 -19.62
CA ASP A 24 -31.71 -6.67 -19.93
C ASP A 24 -30.46 -7.42 -19.43
N ALA A 25 -29.45 -7.50 -20.29
CA ALA A 25 -28.19 -8.16 -19.92
C ALA A 25 -27.51 -7.52 -18.69
N SER A 26 -27.77 -6.23 -18.44
CA SER A 26 -27.26 -5.51 -17.25
C SER A 26 -27.90 -5.96 -15.95
N ASP A 27 -29.07 -6.56 -15.98
CA ASP A 27 -29.80 -7.10 -14.81
C ASP A 27 -29.42 -8.57 -14.53
N LEU A 28 -28.62 -9.17 -15.40
CA LEU A 28 -28.14 -10.54 -15.26
C LEU A 28 -26.75 -10.56 -14.60
N SER A 29 -26.45 -11.65 -13.92
CA SER A 29 -25.15 -11.85 -13.29
C SER A 29 -24.62 -13.27 -13.44
N LEU A 30 -23.31 -13.41 -13.58
CA LEU A 30 -22.60 -14.67 -13.59
C LEU A 30 -21.70 -14.76 -12.34
N GLN A 31 -21.52 -15.97 -11.86
CA GLN A 31 -20.58 -16.32 -10.81
C GLN A 31 -19.54 -17.30 -11.37
N PRO A 32 -18.31 -17.33 -10.86
CA PRO A 32 -17.38 -18.41 -11.19
C PRO A 32 -17.99 -19.78 -10.81
N THR A 33 -17.84 -20.75 -11.68
CA THR A 33 -18.30 -22.12 -11.38
C THR A 33 -17.46 -22.72 -10.25
N ARG A 34 -18.09 -23.40 -9.31
CA ARG A 34 -17.39 -24.09 -8.22
C ARG A 34 -16.53 -25.23 -8.79
N LYS A 35 -15.38 -25.47 -8.17
CA LYS A 35 -14.37 -26.45 -8.64
C LYS A 35 -14.87 -27.88 -8.80
N GLU A 36 -15.91 -28.27 -8.06
CA GLU A 36 -16.53 -29.58 -8.14
C GLU A 36 -17.44 -29.77 -9.36
N PHE A 37 -17.75 -28.71 -10.10
CA PHE A 37 -18.60 -28.75 -11.28
C PHE A 37 -17.85 -28.37 -12.56
N ALA A 38 -18.18 -29.02 -13.66
CA ALA A 38 -17.66 -28.65 -14.98
C ALA A 38 -18.26 -27.32 -15.43
N GLY A 39 -17.45 -26.45 -16.05
CA GLY A 39 -17.85 -25.13 -16.53
C GLY A 39 -16.92 -24.03 -16.01
N ASN A 40 -17.08 -22.83 -16.55
CA ASN A 40 -16.29 -21.66 -16.18
C ASN A 40 -17.13 -20.61 -15.43
N TYR A 41 -18.38 -20.43 -15.84
CA TYR A 41 -19.31 -19.48 -15.27
C TYR A 41 -20.64 -20.14 -14.93
N THR A 42 -21.23 -19.73 -13.81
CA THR A 42 -22.53 -20.23 -13.34
C THR A 42 -23.56 -19.12 -13.42
N PHE A 43 -24.67 -19.39 -14.09
CA PHE A 43 -25.88 -18.58 -14.10
C PHE A 43 -26.92 -19.20 -13.15
N VAL A 44 -27.45 -18.38 -12.22
CA VAL A 44 -28.37 -18.85 -11.17
C VAL A 44 -29.80 -18.70 -11.66
N MET A 45 -30.51 -19.82 -11.84
CA MET A 45 -31.86 -19.84 -12.43
C MET A 45 -33.02 -19.52 -11.48
N PHE A 46 -32.81 -19.59 -10.16
CA PHE A 46 -33.89 -19.43 -9.18
C PHE A 46 -34.73 -18.15 -9.30
N PRO A 47 -34.18 -16.97 -9.59
CA PRO A 47 -34.98 -15.74 -9.73
C PRO A 47 -35.94 -15.77 -10.92
N TYR A 48 -35.68 -16.61 -11.92
CA TYR A 48 -36.36 -16.56 -13.22
C TYR A 48 -37.49 -17.58 -13.39
N GLY A 49 -37.85 -18.35 -12.36
CA GLY A 49 -38.90 -19.35 -12.38
C GLY A 49 -40.27 -18.83 -12.82
N LYS A 50 -40.61 -17.57 -12.51
CA LYS A 50 -41.85 -16.92 -12.97
C LYS A 50 -41.86 -16.63 -14.49
N ILE A 51 -40.69 -16.35 -15.06
CA ILE A 51 -40.47 -16.05 -16.46
C ILE A 51 -40.49 -17.35 -17.27
N THR A 52 -39.71 -18.31 -16.84
CA THR A 52 -39.55 -19.59 -17.54
C THR A 52 -40.76 -20.51 -17.39
N LYS A 53 -41.62 -20.30 -16.38
CA LYS A 53 -42.76 -21.16 -16.00
C LYS A 53 -42.40 -22.64 -15.86
N THR A 54 -41.15 -22.93 -15.56
CA THR A 54 -40.57 -24.27 -15.34
C THR A 54 -39.77 -24.33 -14.06
N SER A 55 -39.33 -25.51 -13.66
CA SER A 55 -38.38 -25.60 -12.57
C SER A 55 -37.07 -24.92 -12.93
N PRO A 56 -36.29 -24.39 -11.93
CA PRO A 56 -35.00 -23.79 -12.20
C PRO A 56 -34.03 -24.73 -12.96
N GLU A 57 -34.15 -26.03 -12.76
CA GLU A 57 -33.35 -27.04 -13.44
C GLU A 57 -33.73 -27.18 -14.90
N GLN A 58 -35.05 -27.27 -15.21
CA GLN A 58 -35.54 -27.34 -16.58
C GLN A 58 -35.28 -26.04 -17.35
N GLY A 59 -35.53 -24.89 -16.75
CA GLY A 59 -35.20 -23.60 -17.33
C GLY A 59 -33.70 -23.46 -17.65
N GLY A 60 -32.86 -23.93 -16.74
CA GLY A 60 -31.41 -24.00 -16.95
C GLY A 60 -31.00 -24.89 -18.12
N ILE A 61 -31.65 -26.06 -18.28
CA ILE A 61 -31.39 -26.97 -19.39
C ILE A 61 -31.81 -26.31 -20.73
N GLN A 62 -32.97 -25.67 -20.77
CA GLN A 62 -33.45 -24.99 -22.00
C GLN A 62 -32.52 -23.86 -22.43
N ILE A 63 -32.12 -23.00 -21.48
CA ILE A 63 -31.16 -21.91 -21.75
C ILE A 63 -29.80 -22.48 -22.14
N GLY A 64 -29.29 -23.50 -21.42
CA GLY A 64 -28.03 -24.13 -21.74
C GLY A 64 -27.97 -24.74 -23.13
N GLU A 65 -29.04 -25.42 -23.58
CA GLU A 65 -29.14 -25.96 -24.91
C GLU A 65 -29.20 -24.87 -26.00
N TYR A 66 -29.94 -23.78 -25.72
CA TYR A 66 -29.95 -22.62 -26.60
C TYR A 66 -28.54 -22.01 -26.72
N LEU A 67 -27.85 -21.79 -25.62
CA LEU A 67 -26.49 -21.23 -25.61
C LEU A 67 -25.52 -22.14 -26.38
N LYS A 68 -25.56 -23.45 -26.15
CA LYS A 68 -24.69 -24.41 -26.85
C LYS A 68 -24.91 -24.38 -28.36
N SER A 69 -26.15 -24.14 -28.80
CA SER A 69 -26.51 -24.15 -30.23
C SER A 69 -26.33 -22.81 -30.94
N HIS A 70 -26.43 -21.68 -30.21
CA HIS A 70 -26.50 -20.34 -30.83
C HIS A 70 -25.36 -19.41 -30.40
N SER A 71 -24.66 -19.67 -29.28
CA SER A 71 -23.54 -18.85 -28.83
C SER A 71 -22.24 -19.29 -29.50
N ALA A 72 -21.50 -18.34 -30.07
CA ALA A 72 -20.17 -18.60 -30.62
C ALA A 72 -19.09 -18.87 -29.58
N ILE A 73 -19.39 -18.64 -28.29
CA ILE A 73 -18.40 -18.72 -27.20
C ILE A 73 -18.66 -19.85 -26.21
N VAL A 74 -19.88 -20.43 -26.23
CA VAL A 74 -20.25 -21.54 -25.32
C VAL A 74 -20.01 -22.88 -26.04
N SER A 75 -19.17 -23.73 -25.42
CA SER A 75 -18.88 -25.08 -25.95
C SER A 75 -19.78 -26.16 -25.37
N ASP A 76 -20.11 -26.02 -24.10
CA ASP A 76 -20.91 -27.00 -23.35
C ASP A 76 -21.57 -26.37 -22.12
N TYR A 77 -22.48 -27.12 -21.50
CA TYR A 77 -23.10 -26.71 -20.24
C TYR A 77 -23.45 -27.91 -19.37
N ASN A 78 -23.64 -27.69 -18.09
CA ASN A 78 -24.33 -28.63 -17.21
C ASN A 78 -25.25 -27.90 -16.23
N VAL A 79 -26.28 -28.56 -15.74
CA VAL A 79 -27.21 -27.97 -14.79
C VAL A 79 -27.26 -28.86 -13.53
N VAL A 80 -27.02 -28.25 -12.38
CA VAL A 80 -27.07 -28.91 -11.11
C VAL A 80 -27.95 -28.11 -10.16
N LYS A 81 -29.12 -28.69 -9.81
CA LYS A 81 -30.07 -28.07 -8.87
C LYS A 81 -30.39 -26.60 -9.16
N GLY A 82 -30.61 -26.24 -10.44
CA GLY A 82 -30.93 -24.88 -10.85
C GLY A 82 -29.73 -23.93 -11.01
N PHE A 83 -28.51 -24.42 -10.94
CA PHE A 83 -27.28 -23.73 -11.31
C PHE A 83 -26.87 -24.16 -12.72
N LEU A 84 -26.97 -23.26 -13.68
CA LEU A 84 -26.51 -23.47 -15.06
C LEU A 84 -25.03 -23.12 -15.13
N ASN A 85 -24.18 -24.15 -15.20
CA ASN A 85 -22.73 -24.01 -15.35
C ASN A 85 -22.40 -24.05 -16.86
N ILE A 86 -21.75 -23.01 -17.32
CA ILE A 86 -21.47 -22.75 -18.74
C ILE A 86 -19.98 -22.95 -18.99
N ALA A 87 -19.65 -23.80 -19.97
CA ALA A 87 -18.29 -24.01 -20.43
C ALA A 87 -18.00 -23.12 -21.66
N VAL A 88 -16.94 -22.35 -21.59
CA VAL A 88 -16.47 -21.49 -22.68
C VAL A 88 -15.53 -22.27 -23.59
N ALA A 89 -15.67 -22.10 -24.90
CA ALA A 89 -14.84 -22.78 -25.89
C ALA A 89 -13.36 -22.38 -25.77
N ASP A 90 -12.44 -23.33 -25.88
CA ASP A 90 -10.98 -23.11 -25.77
C ASP A 90 -10.47 -22.02 -26.68
N LYS A 91 -11.01 -21.92 -27.89
CA LYS A 91 -10.68 -20.87 -28.86
C LYS A 91 -10.89 -19.45 -28.31
N GLN A 92 -11.84 -19.25 -27.40
CA GLN A 92 -12.06 -17.92 -26.80
C GLN A 92 -11.00 -17.59 -25.77
N TRP A 93 -10.56 -18.56 -24.98
CA TRP A 93 -9.46 -18.40 -24.04
C TRP A 93 -8.15 -18.13 -24.77
N LEU A 94 -7.88 -18.84 -25.85
CA LEU A 94 -6.69 -18.61 -26.69
C LEU A 94 -6.69 -17.24 -27.36
N LYS A 95 -7.85 -16.80 -27.87
CA LYS A 95 -8.00 -15.45 -28.44
C LYS A 95 -7.77 -14.37 -27.35
N LEU A 96 -8.26 -14.59 -26.14
CA LEU A 96 -8.02 -13.70 -25.01
C LEU A 96 -6.52 -13.65 -24.68
N PHE A 97 -5.86 -14.80 -24.65
CA PHE A 97 -4.44 -14.92 -24.40
C PHE A 97 -3.58 -14.23 -25.47
N ASP A 98 -3.92 -14.36 -26.74
CA ASP A 98 -3.27 -13.61 -27.84
C ASP A 98 -3.33 -12.10 -27.61
N GLY A 99 -4.47 -11.57 -27.13
CA GLY A 99 -4.61 -10.17 -26.76
C GLY A 99 -3.69 -9.77 -25.62
N LEU A 100 -3.56 -10.62 -24.58
CA LEU A 100 -2.69 -10.38 -23.43
C LEU A 100 -1.20 -10.38 -23.79
N ILE A 101 -0.79 -11.23 -24.73
CA ILE A 101 0.61 -11.24 -25.22
C ILE A 101 0.98 -9.92 -25.91
N GLN A 102 0.04 -9.36 -26.68
CA GLN A 102 0.26 -8.12 -27.44
C GLN A 102 0.15 -6.85 -26.58
N GLU A 103 -0.40 -6.94 -25.36
CA GLU A 103 -0.57 -5.81 -24.46
C GLU A 103 0.82 -5.30 -24.00
N THR A 104 1.16 -4.06 -24.38
CA THR A 104 2.45 -3.45 -24.06
C THR A 104 2.45 -2.73 -22.73
N GLN A 105 1.29 -2.21 -22.30
CA GLN A 105 1.11 -1.44 -21.07
C GLN A 105 0.37 -2.24 -19.99
N LEU A 106 0.84 -3.44 -19.73
CA LEU A 106 0.21 -4.38 -18.81
C LEU A 106 -0.02 -3.75 -17.43
N GLY A 107 -1.28 -3.74 -16.98
CA GLY A 107 -1.66 -3.19 -15.69
C GLY A 107 -1.69 -1.65 -15.61
N GLN A 108 -1.57 -0.95 -16.75
CA GLN A 108 -1.65 0.51 -16.82
C GLN A 108 -2.97 0.96 -17.45
N LEU A 109 -3.66 1.86 -16.79
CA LEU A 109 -4.87 2.51 -17.32
C LEU A 109 -4.52 3.82 -18.00
N PRO A 110 -5.32 4.26 -19.00
CA PRO A 110 -5.13 5.56 -19.61
C PRO A 110 -5.17 6.70 -18.58
N ALA A 111 -4.44 7.78 -18.85
CA ALA A 111 -4.46 8.97 -18.01
C ALA A 111 -5.91 9.49 -17.85
N ASN A 112 -6.33 9.70 -16.61
CA ASN A 112 -7.69 10.17 -16.29
C ASN A 112 -7.77 11.70 -16.09
N GLY A 113 -6.65 12.42 -16.21
CA GLY A 113 -6.54 13.86 -16.08
C GLY A 113 -6.57 14.39 -14.64
N GLN A 114 -6.79 13.54 -13.63
CA GLN A 114 -6.85 13.95 -12.23
C GLN A 114 -5.49 13.91 -11.54
N LYS A 115 -5.28 14.88 -10.64
CA LYS A 115 -4.11 14.94 -9.77
C LYS A 115 -4.47 14.45 -8.37
N VAL A 116 -3.69 13.54 -7.84
CA VAL A 116 -3.83 13.05 -6.47
C VAL A 116 -2.53 13.23 -5.70
N MET A 117 -2.64 13.83 -4.52
CA MET A 117 -1.53 13.90 -3.57
C MET A 117 -1.64 12.75 -2.58
N VAL A 118 -0.53 12.07 -2.33
CA VAL A 118 -0.43 11.03 -1.29
C VAL A 118 0.63 11.48 -0.29
N GLU A 119 0.19 11.75 0.94
CA GLU A 119 1.06 12.15 2.04
C GLU A 119 1.33 10.96 2.95
N TYR A 120 2.60 10.67 3.18
CA TYR A 120 3.04 9.58 4.04
C TYR A 120 4.40 9.87 4.67
N SER A 121 4.84 9.03 5.60
CA SER A 121 5.99 9.14 6.49
C SER A 121 5.75 10.08 7.67
N SER A 122 5.74 11.39 7.47
CA SER A 122 5.50 12.45 8.49
C SER A 122 6.30 12.24 9.79
N PRO A 123 7.64 12.09 9.70
CA PRO A 123 8.47 11.78 10.86
C PRO A 123 8.75 13.01 11.72
N ASN A 124 9.07 12.77 12.99
CA ASN A 124 9.63 13.79 13.88
C ASN A 124 11.15 13.72 13.87
N THR A 125 11.83 14.86 13.77
CA THR A 125 13.29 14.92 13.66
C THR A 125 14.06 14.74 14.99
N ASN A 126 13.42 14.23 16.03
CA ASN A 126 14.05 13.95 17.33
C ASN A 126 14.45 12.49 17.53
N LYS A 127 14.18 11.60 16.58
CA LYS A 127 14.44 10.17 16.67
C LYS A 127 14.47 9.50 15.30
N PRO A 128 15.14 8.33 15.15
CA PRO A 128 15.11 7.58 13.90
C PRO A 128 13.70 7.03 13.56
N LEU A 129 13.55 6.58 12.32
CA LEU A 129 12.34 5.89 11.87
C LEU A 129 12.23 4.52 12.56
N HIS A 130 11.00 4.01 12.68
CA HIS A 130 10.69 2.76 13.37
C HIS A 130 9.68 1.91 12.61
N LEU A 131 9.38 0.70 13.09
CA LEU A 131 8.44 -0.26 12.46
C LEU A 131 7.12 0.37 12.03
N GLY A 132 6.54 1.29 12.81
CA GLY A 132 5.32 2.00 12.43
C GLY A 132 5.52 2.86 11.17
N HIS A 133 6.70 3.49 11.02
CA HIS A 133 7.03 4.24 9.82
C HIS A 133 7.26 3.32 8.60
N LEU A 134 7.79 2.10 8.78
CA LEU A 134 7.91 1.14 7.69
C LEU A 134 6.54 0.83 7.08
N ARG A 135 5.54 0.49 7.91
CA ARG A 135 4.18 0.24 7.41
C ARG A 135 3.58 1.46 6.72
N ASN A 136 3.72 2.64 7.33
CA ASN A 136 3.25 3.90 6.76
C ASN A 136 3.86 4.16 5.38
N ASN A 137 5.19 4.10 5.28
CA ASN A 137 5.92 4.36 4.04
C ASN A 137 5.59 3.36 2.94
N PHE A 138 5.52 2.07 3.26
CA PHE A 138 5.19 1.05 2.25
C PHE A 138 3.74 1.17 1.78
N LEU A 139 2.79 1.48 2.65
CA LEU A 139 1.40 1.74 2.27
C LEU A 139 1.30 2.97 1.36
N GLY A 140 1.94 4.08 1.74
CA GLY A 140 1.91 5.32 0.96
C GLY A 140 2.57 5.18 -0.40
N PHE A 141 3.73 4.55 -0.46
CA PHE A 141 4.45 4.30 -1.71
C PHE A 141 3.67 3.36 -2.64
N SER A 142 3.23 2.20 -2.12
CA SER A 142 2.46 1.23 -2.90
C SER A 142 1.15 1.83 -3.42
N LEU A 143 0.42 2.55 -2.58
CA LEU A 143 -0.79 3.26 -3.03
C LEU A 143 -0.47 4.27 -4.13
N SER A 144 0.63 5.00 -4.02
CA SER A 144 1.06 5.95 -5.06
C SER A 144 1.31 5.26 -6.40
N GLU A 145 1.98 4.11 -6.41
CA GLU A 145 2.23 3.33 -7.63
C GLU A 145 0.93 2.73 -8.20
N ILE A 146 0.03 2.25 -7.35
CA ILE A 146 -1.30 1.76 -7.76
C ILE A 146 -2.13 2.89 -8.39
N LEU A 147 -2.13 4.09 -7.81
CA LEU A 147 -2.86 5.23 -8.36
C LEU A 147 -2.25 5.73 -9.67
N LYS A 148 -0.92 5.71 -9.82
CA LYS A 148 -0.26 5.97 -11.13
C LYS A 148 -0.72 4.95 -12.17
N ALA A 149 -0.75 3.66 -11.82
CA ALA A 149 -1.25 2.60 -12.71
C ALA A 149 -2.73 2.79 -13.07
N ASN A 150 -3.52 3.46 -12.21
CA ASN A 150 -4.91 3.86 -12.46
C ASN A 150 -5.05 5.17 -13.26
N GLY A 151 -3.96 5.69 -13.82
CA GLY A 151 -3.97 6.86 -14.71
C GLY A 151 -3.99 8.22 -13.99
N TYR A 152 -3.82 8.27 -12.68
CA TYR A 152 -3.69 9.53 -11.94
C TYR A 152 -2.30 10.13 -12.09
N LYS A 153 -2.24 11.47 -12.10
CA LYS A 153 -0.99 12.20 -11.85
C LYS A 153 -0.78 12.26 -10.34
N VAL A 154 0.10 11.40 -9.82
CA VAL A 154 0.38 11.31 -8.38
C VAL A 154 1.49 12.26 -7.97
N ILE A 155 1.33 12.91 -6.81
CA ILE A 155 2.33 13.74 -6.14
C ILE A 155 2.53 13.14 -4.74
N ARG A 156 3.74 12.63 -4.47
CA ARG A 156 4.10 12.02 -3.18
C ARG A 156 4.68 13.09 -2.27
N THR A 157 4.11 13.26 -1.10
CA THR A 157 4.53 14.30 -0.16
C THR A 157 4.87 13.75 1.20
N ASN A 158 5.80 14.42 1.87
CA ASN A 158 6.21 14.15 3.23
C ASN A 158 6.15 15.46 4.03
N LEU A 159 5.35 15.48 5.11
CA LEU A 159 5.32 16.58 6.07
C LEU A 159 6.24 16.24 7.24
N VAL A 160 7.40 16.88 7.30
CA VAL A 160 8.41 16.62 8.33
C VAL A 160 8.17 17.50 9.54
N ASN A 161 8.06 16.90 10.72
CA ASN A 161 7.88 17.60 11.99
C ASN A 161 9.26 17.93 12.58
N ASP A 162 9.81 19.08 12.17
CA ASP A 162 11.17 19.52 12.45
C ASP A 162 11.26 20.62 13.52
N ARG A 163 10.16 20.95 14.20
CA ARG A 163 10.10 21.92 15.28
C ARG A 163 9.34 21.45 16.50
N GLY A 164 9.41 22.23 17.58
CA GLY A 164 8.65 22.01 18.80
C GLY A 164 9.49 21.48 19.96
N ILE A 165 8.81 21.28 21.10
CA ILE A 165 9.49 20.97 22.37
C ILE A 165 10.32 19.66 22.32
N HIS A 166 9.90 18.67 21.52
CA HIS A 166 10.62 17.41 21.41
C HIS A 166 11.96 17.57 20.68
N ILE A 167 12.02 18.47 19.71
CA ILE A 167 13.28 18.80 19.01
C ILE A 167 14.21 19.55 19.96
N CYS A 168 13.67 20.55 20.69
CA CYS A 168 14.43 21.31 21.68
C CYS A 168 15.00 20.41 22.80
N LYS A 169 14.31 19.32 23.17
CA LYS A 169 14.85 18.35 24.13
C LYS A 169 16.16 17.72 23.64
N SER A 170 16.21 17.27 22.39
CA SER A 170 17.44 16.73 21.80
C SER A 170 18.54 17.79 21.74
N MET A 171 18.19 19.03 21.36
CA MET A 171 19.14 20.15 21.27
C MET A 171 19.74 20.53 22.64
N VAL A 172 18.92 20.59 23.70
CA VAL A 172 19.40 20.86 25.07
C VAL A 172 20.34 19.76 25.53
N ALA A 173 19.97 18.49 25.35
CA ALA A 173 20.84 17.38 25.73
C ALA A 173 22.17 17.39 24.94
N TYR A 174 22.12 17.68 23.65
CA TYR A 174 23.33 17.84 22.83
C TYR A 174 24.23 18.98 23.36
N LYS A 175 23.63 20.12 23.69
CA LYS A 175 24.37 21.26 24.25
C LYS A 175 25.09 20.93 25.56
N HIS A 176 24.47 20.12 26.43
CA HIS A 176 25.05 19.73 27.72
C HIS A 176 26.03 18.57 27.65
N PHE A 177 25.79 17.61 26.76
CA PHE A 177 26.48 16.30 26.81
C PHE A 177 27.17 15.94 25.48
N GLY A 178 27.02 16.76 24.42
CA GLY A 178 27.47 16.41 23.08
C GLY A 178 28.97 16.63 22.84
N GLU A 179 29.61 17.52 23.60
CA GLU A 179 31.07 17.80 23.51
C GLU A 179 31.55 18.01 22.05
N GLY A 180 30.67 18.47 21.17
CA GLY A 180 30.97 18.68 19.73
C GLY A 180 30.94 17.40 18.89
N GLU A 181 30.36 16.31 19.38
CA GLU A 181 30.15 15.07 18.59
C GLU A 181 29.30 15.34 17.35
N THR A 182 29.73 14.84 16.20
CA THR A 182 29.01 14.92 14.92
C THR A 182 28.82 13.51 14.33
N PRO A 183 27.95 13.33 13.33
CA PRO A 183 27.85 12.04 12.62
C PRO A 183 29.20 11.57 12.07
N GLU A 184 30.01 12.48 11.54
CA GLU A 184 31.34 12.16 10.99
C GLU A 184 32.32 11.75 12.08
N SER A 185 32.33 12.43 13.23
CA SER A 185 33.27 12.14 14.32
C SER A 185 32.93 10.86 15.08
N SER A 186 31.64 10.55 15.19
CA SER A 186 31.16 9.37 15.93
C SER A 186 30.95 8.13 15.06
N GLY A 187 30.81 8.29 13.75
CA GLY A 187 30.38 7.23 12.84
C GLY A 187 28.92 6.80 13.04
N ILE A 188 28.13 7.56 13.82
CA ILE A 188 26.71 7.30 14.06
C ILE A 188 25.90 8.07 13.03
N LYS A 189 24.93 7.40 12.39
CA LYS A 189 24.00 8.02 11.45
C LYS A 189 23.26 9.20 12.13
N GLY A 190 23.01 10.29 11.40
CA GLY A 190 22.56 11.56 11.99
C GLY A 190 21.27 11.51 12.78
N ASP A 191 20.25 10.82 12.32
CA ASP A 191 18.98 10.62 13.04
C ASP A 191 19.14 9.75 14.30
N HIS A 192 20.03 8.75 14.26
CA HIS A 192 20.39 7.95 15.43
C HIS A 192 21.19 8.78 16.43
N LEU A 193 22.08 9.66 15.99
CA LEU A 193 22.83 10.56 16.86
C LEU A 193 21.90 11.52 17.60
N VAL A 194 20.97 12.15 16.89
CA VAL A 194 19.97 13.05 17.51
C VAL A 194 19.04 12.26 18.43
N GLY A 195 18.65 11.04 18.06
CA GLY A 195 17.87 10.13 18.90
C GLY A 195 18.60 9.75 20.20
N LYS A 196 19.92 9.52 20.15
CA LYS A 196 20.79 9.30 21.34
C LYS A 196 20.63 10.45 22.35
N TYR A 197 20.64 11.69 21.88
CA TYR A 197 20.48 12.85 22.76
C TYR A 197 19.03 13.04 23.22
N TYR A 198 18.03 12.63 22.46
CA TYR A 198 16.65 12.60 22.94
C TYR A 198 16.49 11.65 24.14
N VAL A 199 17.08 10.47 24.05
CA VAL A 199 17.09 9.49 25.18
C VAL A 199 17.90 10.04 26.35
N ARG A 200 19.04 10.67 26.09
CA ARG A 200 19.85 11.28 27.15
C ARG A 200 19.10 12.38 27.89
N PHE A 201 18.29 13.17 27.18
CA PHE A 201 17.39 14.14 27.80
C PHE A 201 16.41 13.46 28.76
N ASP A 202 15.75 12.39 28.33
CA ASP A 202 14.76 11.68 29.14
C ASP A 202 15.38 11.09 30.41
N GLN A 203 16.58 10.55 30.32
CA GLN A 203 17.34 10.03 31.48
C GLN A 203 17.63 11.15 32.49
N GLU A 204 18.15 12.28 32.04
CA GLU A 204 18.45 13.40 32.91
C GLU A 204 17.19 14.03 33.51
N TYR A 205 16.11 14.13 32.69
CA TYR A 205 14.83 14.63 33.15
C TYR A 205 14.24 13.75 34.28
N LYS A 206 14.26 12.43 34.13
CA LYS A 206 13.80 11.48 35.16
C LYS A 206 14.64 11.60 36.46
N LYS A 207 15.95 11.74 36.33
CA LYS A 207 16.84 11.97 37.45
C LYS A 207 16.47 13.26 38.21
N GLN A 208 16.32 14.38 37.52
CA GLN A 208 15.94 15.65 38.11
C GLN A 208 14.57 15.62 38.77
N ILE A 209 13.58 14.90 38.18
CA ILE A 209 12.28 14.68 38.83
C ILE A 209 12.45 13.93 40.15
N SER A 210 13.24 12.84 40.20
CA SER A 210 13.47 12.08 41.43
C SER A 210 14.10 12.95 42.52
N GLU A 211 15.10 13.75 42.19
CA GLU A 211 15.77 14.67 43.12
C GLU A 211 14.79 15.74 43.66
N LEU A 212 13.86 16.25 42.86
CA LEU A 212 12.87 17.23 43.30
C LEU A 212 11.79 16.60 44.18
N VAL A 213 11.37 15.37 43.88
CA VAL A 213 10.44 14.61 44.73
C VAL A 213 11.08 14.29 46.09
N GLU A 214 12.34 13.89 46.14
CA GLU A 214 13.08 13.69 47.39
C GLU A 214 13.18 14.97 48.23
N ARG A 215 13.15 16.15 47.57
CA ARG A 215 13.11 17.47 48.26
C ARG A 215 11.69 17.91 48.66
N GLY A 216 10.67 17.04 48.49
CA GLY A 216 9.31 17.25 48.95
C GLY A 216 8.33 17.85 47.95
N GLN A 217 8.69 17.92 46.66
CA GLN A 217 7.72 18.29 45.60
C GLN A 217 6.86 17.09 45.22
N THR A 218 5.66 17.36 44.80
CA THR A 218 4.81 16.35 44.10
C THR A 218 5.44 15.99 42.75
N GLU A 219 5.18 14.77 42.27
CA GLU A 219 5.69 14.34 40.96
C GLU A 219 5.23 15.27 39.82
N GLU A 220 3.99 15.80 39.89
CA GLU A 220 3.47 16.75 38.90
C GLU A 220 4.19 18.10 38.93
N GLU A 221 4.52 18.59 40.12
CA GLU A 221 5.33 19.81 40.27
C GLU A 221 6.74 19.59 39.80
N ALA A 222 7.36 18.47 40.20
CA ALA A 222 8.71 18.09 39.78
C ALA A 222 8.85 18.00 38.25
N LYS A 223 7.86 17.40 37.56
CA LYS A 223 7.81 17.37 36.10
C LYS A 223 7.79 18.76 35.45
N LYS A 224 7.13 19.72 36.06
CA LYS A 224 7.07 21.11 35.58
C LYS A 224 8.32 21.92 35.95
N HIS A 225 8.96 21.58 37.04
CA HIS A 225 10.05 22.37 37.64
C HIS A 225 11.45 21.84 37.37
N ALA A 226 11.58 20.66 36.82
CA ALA A 226 12.90 20.10 36.47
C ALA A 226 13.69 21.11 35.58
N PRO A 227 14.92 21.45 35.92
CA PRO A 227 15.69 22.44 35.20
C PRO A 227 15.80 22.18 33.71
N ILE A 228 16.08 20.95 33.32
CA ILE A 228 16.29 20.60 31.90
C ILE A 228 15.03 20.77 31.03
N ILE A 229 13.80 20.55 31.57
CA ILE A 229 12.57 20.79 30.81
C ILE A 229 12.30 22.30 30.64
N LYS A 230 12.65 23.11 31.64
CA LYS A 230 12.55 24.56 31.55
C LYS A 230 13.51 25.12 30.49
N GLU A 231 14.74 24.59 30.43
CA GLU A 231 15.71 24.96 29.38
C GLU A 231 15.16 24.60 27.98
N ALA A 232 14.52 23.44 27.81
CA ALA A 232 13.92 23.08 26.54
C ALA A 232 12.74 24.00 26.16
N GLN A 233 11.93 24.42 27.13
CA GLN A 233 10.86 25.40 26.92
C GLN A 233 11.41 26.78 26.54
N GLU A 234 12.45 27.24 27.24
CA GLU A 234 13.12 28.51 26.94
C GLU A 234 13.77 28.47 25.56
N MET A 235 14.43 27.35 25.19
CA MET A 235 15.02 27.17 23.88
C MET A 235 13.98 27.24 22.75
N LEU A 236 12.76 26.70 22.96
CA LEU A 236 11.65 26.83 22.00
C LEU A 236 11.23 28.28 21.83
N LEU A 237 11.13 29.05 22.93
CA LEU A 237 10.81 30.48 22.87
C LEU A 237 11.91 31.29 22.16
N GLN A 238 13.19 30.95 22.40
CA GLN A 238 14.32 31.57 21.70
C GLN A 238 14.30 31.25 20.20
N TRP A 239 13.99 29.99 19.83
CA TRP A 239 13.80 29.60 18.44
C TRP A 239 12.69 30.43 17.78
N GLU A 240 11.54 30.59 18.43
CA GLU A 240 10.41 31.39 17.92
C GLU A 240 10.74 32.89 17.80
N LYS A 241 11.65 33.39 18.62
CA LYS A 241 12.15 34.77 18.52
C LYS A 241 13.27 34.95 17.48
N GLY A 242 13.74 33.85 16.87
CA GLY A 242 14.79 33.88 15.88
C GLY A 242 16.21 34.09 16.47
N ASP A 243 16.45 33.58 17.68
CA ASP A 243 17.80 33.58 18.28
C ASP A 243 18.77 32.83 17.38
N LYS A 244 19.87 33.51 17.01
CA LYS A 244 20.81 33.03 15.99
C LYS A 244 21.53 31.74 16.40
N ASP A 245 21.91 31.61 17.66
CA ASP A 245 22.66 30.46 18.14
C ASP A 245 21.74 29.23 18.22
N VAL A 246 20.48 29.41 18.66
CA VAL A 246 19.47 28.37 18.71
C VAL A 246 19.06 27.93 17.30
N ILE A 247 18.86 28.85 16.38
CA ILE A 247 18.54 28.55 14.97
C ILE A 247 19.71 27.78 14.32
N CYS A 248 20.95 28.21 14.50
CA CYS A 248 22.13 27.53 13.95
C CYS A 248 22.25 26.09 14.46
N LEU A 249 22.05 25.86 15.77
CA LEU A 249 22.06 24.52 16.33
C LEU A 249 20.91 23.67 15.78
N TRP A 250 19.70 24.22 15.70
CA TRP A 250 18.52 23.58 15.13
C TRP A 250 18.73 23.18 13.67
N GLU A 251 19.25 24.07 12.83
CA GLU A 251 19.58 23.80 11.42
C GLU A 251 20.60 22.68 11.30
N THR A 252 21.66 22.72 12.12
CA THR A 252 22.73 21.73 12.12
C THR A 252 22.20 20.33 12.48
N MET A 253 21.46 20.20 13.57
CA MET A 253 20.96 18.92 14.02
C MET A 253 19.85 18.37 13.10
N ASN A 254 18.99 19.23 12.57
CA ASN A 254 18.00 18.78 11.59
C ASN A 254 18.64 18.33 10.26
N ALA A 255 19.71 19.00 9.79
CA ALA A 255 20.45 18.56 8.61
C ALA A 255 20.96 17.12 8.79
N TRP A 256 21.54 16.79 9.94
CA TRP A 256 21.95 15.42 10.25
C TRP A 256 20.80 14.40 10.19
N VAL A 257 19.62 14.79 10.69
CA VAL A 257 18.45 13.93 10.67
C VAL A 257 17.91 13.76 9.25
N TYR A 258 17.89 14.82 8.45
CA TYR A 258 17.44 14.75 7.04
C TYR A 258 18.31 13.81 6.23
N ASP A 259 19.64 13.89 6.38
CA ASP A 259 20.58 12.98 5.73
C ASP A 259 20.36 11.53 6.21
N GLY A 260 20.12 11.34 7.50
CA GLY A 260 19.80 10.04 8.08
C GLY A 260 18.49 9.47 7.51
N PHE A 261 17.43 10.24 7.44
CA PHE A 261 16.16 9.82 6.85
C PHE A 261 16.28 9.52 5.35
N ALA A 262 17.05 10.32 4.60
CA ALA A 262 17.28 10.08 3.19
C ALA A 262 17.92 8.71 2.94
N ALA A 263 18.92 8.32 3.76
CA ALA A 263 19.53 7.00 3.69
C ALA A 263 18.53 5.87 4.00
N THR A 264 17.68 6.03 5.03
CA THR A 264 16.64 5.05 5.35
C THR A 264 15.61 4.94 4.22
N TYR A 265 15.13 6.06 3.64
CA TYR A 265 14.19 6.04 2.51
C TYR A 265 14.81 5.37 1.28
N GLN A 266 16.09 5.58 1.01
CA GLN A 266 16.80 4.90 -0.06
C GLN A 266 16.82 3.38 0.15
N THR A 267 17.11 2.92 1.37
CA THR A 267 17.07 1.49 1.72
C THR A 267 15.66 0.92 1.58
N MET A 268 14.65 1.66 2.04
CA MET A 268 13.24 1.29 1.86
C MET A 268 12.82 1.23 0.38
N GLY A 269 13.51 1.94 -0.51
CA GLY A 269 13.08 2.16 -1.90
C GLY A 269 11.82 3.00 -2.00
N VAL A 270 11.67 4.03 -1.15
CA VAL A 270 10.59 5.00 -1.17
C VAL A 270 11.13 6.39 -1.47
N GLU A 271 10.30 7.22 -2.10
CA GLU A 271 10.72 8.56 -2.56
C GLU A 271 9.56 9.54 -2.47
N PHE A 272 9.89 10.84 -2.44
CA PHE A 272 8.92 11.93 -2.36
C PHE A 272 9.20 12.96 -3.45
N ASP A 273 8.12 13.51 -4.00
CA ASP A 273 8.20 14.59 -5.01
C ASP A 273 8.27 15.96 -4.34
N GLN A 274 7.71 16.09 -3.11
CA GLN A 274 7.65 17.33 -2.36
C GLN A 274 7.77 17.09 -0.86
N TYR A 275 8.59 17.89 -0.20
CA TYR A 275 8.69 17.98 1.25
C TYR A 275 8.02 19.25 1.75
N TYR A 276 7.25 19.12 2.83
CA TYR A 276 6.78 20.23 3.66
C TYR A 276 7.40 20.10 5.03
N TYR A 277 7.70 21.23 5.66
CA TYR A 277 8.33 21.27 6.98
C TYR A 277 7.45 22.04 7.95
N GLU A 278 7.21 21.49 9.15
CA GLU A 278 6.37 22.14 10.16
C GLU A 278 6.93 23.52 10.53
N SER A 279 8.25 23.69 10.54
CA SER A 279 8.92 25.00 10.75
C SER A 279 8.45 26.09 9.77
N ASN A 280 8.02 25.72 8.57
CA ASN A 280 7.49 26.65 7.57
C ASN A 280 5.96 26.77 7.59
N THR A 281 5.26 25.77 8.13
CA THR A 281 3.79 25.70 8.05
C THR A 281 3.07 26.03 9.35
N TYR A 282 3.76 26.07 10.50
CA TYR A 282 3.13 26.22 11.82
C TYR A 282 2.40 27.56 12.03
N LEU A 283 2.72 28.60 11.25
CA LEU A 283 2.03 29.90 11.29
C LEU A 283 0.82 29.97 10.35
N LEU A 284 0.65 28.97 9.49
CA LEU A 284 -0.45 28.94 8.53
C LEU A 284 -1.81 28.75 9.23
N GLY A 285 -2.86 29.19 8.57
CA GLY A 285 -4.24 28.97 9.01
C GLY A 285 -4.85 30.10 9.83
N LYS A 286 -4.11 31.10 10.28
CA LYS A 286 -4.70 32.25 10.99
C LYS A 286 -5.68 33.05 10.12
N ASP A 287 -5.33 33.27 8.86
CA ASP A 287 -6.20 33.94 7.89
C ASP A 287 -7.48 33.12 7.63
N ILE A 288 -7.39 31.79 7.70
CA ILE A 288 -8.53 30.89 7.56
C ILE A 288 -9.49 31.03 8.75
N VAL A 289 -8.95 31.32 9.94
CA VAL A 289 -9.79 31.57 11.13
C VAL A 289 -10.62 32.83 10.95
N GLU A 290 -10.02 33.90 10.42
CA GLU A 290 -10.73 35.13 10.13
C GLU A 290 -11.80 34.94 9.04
N GLU A 291 -11.45 34.22 7.97
CA GLU A 291 -12.40 33.83 6.91
C GLU A 291 -13.58 33.04 7.48
N GLY A 292 -13.29 32.05 8.33
CA GLY A 292 -14.32 31.20 8.94
C GLY A 292 -15.27 31.97 9.87
N LEU A 293 -14.76 32.97 10.58
CA LEU A 293 -15.60 33.88 11.38
C LEU A 293 -16.51 34.73 10.47
N GLN A 294 -15.98 35.27 9.38
CA GLN A 294 -16.76 36.05 8.40
C GLN A 294 -17.85 35.23 7.71
N LYS A 295 -17.57 33.96 7.43
CA LYS A 295 -18.53 33.02 6.83
C LYS A 295 -19.52 32.41 7.82
N GLY A 296 -19.36 32.67 9.13
CA GLY A 296 -20.19 32.06 10.17
C GLY A 296 -19.95 30.56 10.38
N VAL A 297 -18.85 30.00 9.85
CA VAL A 297 -18.41 28.62 10.10
C VAL A 297 -17.78 28.50 11.47
N PHE A 298 -17.08 29.56 11.90
CA PHE A 298 -16.49 29.68 13.23
C PHE A 298 -17.20 30.77 14.05
N PHE A 299 -17.12 30.62 15.37
CA PHE A 299 -17.65 31.58 16.33
C PHE A 299 -16.66 31.83 17.47
N LYS A 300 -16.78 32.98 18.10
CA LYS A 300 -15.90 33.40 19.19
C LYS A 300 -16.62 33.25 20.54
N LYS A 301 -15.92 32.69 21.54
CA LYS A 301 -16.39 32.58 22.92
C LYS A 301 -15.96 33.82 23.75
N GLU A 302 -16.47 33.93 24.97
CA GLU A 302 -16.19 35.06 25.87
C GLU A 302 -14.70 35.20 26.24
N ASP A 303 -13.98 34.09 26.29
CA ASP A 303 -12.53 34.04 26.54
C ASP A 303 -11.66 34.37 25.29
N ASN A 304 -12.29 34.89 24.24
CA ASN A 304 -11.70 35.16 22.93
C ASN A 304 -11.25 33.94 22.12
N SER A 305 -11.44 32.72 22.60
CA SER A 305 -11.17 31.53 21.82
C SER A 305 -12.14 31.39 20.65
N VAL A 306 -11.65 30.79 19.53
CA VAL A 306 -12.46 30.56 18.32
C VAL A 306 -12.75 29.09 18.17
N TRP A 307 -13.99 28.76 17.86
CA TRP A 307 -14.51 27.40 17.78
C TRP A 307 -15.27 27.17 16.47
N ALA A 308 -15.21 25.94 15.96
CA ALA A 308 -16.06 25.45 14.88
C ALA A 308 -17.25 24.70 15.47
N ASP A 309 -18.46 25.02 15.00
CA ASP A 309 -19.66 24.25 15.34
C ASP A 309 -19.82 23.10 14.34
N LEU A 310 -19.75 21.87 14.83
CA LEU A 310 -19.85 20.64 14.05
C LEU A 310 -21.04 19.76 14.51
N LYS A 311 -21.99 20.33 15.28
CA LYS A 311 -23.12 19.58 15.83
C LYS A 311 -24.06 19.01 14.77
N ASP A 312 -24.24 19.72 13.68
CA ASP A 312 -24.99 19.26 12.51
C ASP A 312 -24.31 18.09 11.77
N GLU A 313 -23.00 17.92 11.96
CA GLU A 313 -22.19 16.79 11.46
C GLU A 313 -22.06 15.64 12.48
N GLY A 314 -22.77 15.73 13.62
CA GLY A 314 -22.74 14.73 14.69
C GLY A 314 -21.48 14.74 15.55
N LEU A 315 -20.73 15.85 15.54
CA LEU A 315 -19.53 16.06 16.35
C LEU A 315 -19.74 17.18 17.37
N GLU A 316 -18.81 17.27 18.33
CA GLU A 316 -18.76 18.38 19.28
C GLU A 316 -18.13 19.64 18.66
N GLU A 317 -18.29 20.78 19.35
CA GLU A 317 -17.57 22.00 19.00
C GLU A 317 -16.06 21.78 19.06
N LYS A 318 -15.31 22.28 18.08
CA LYS A 318 -13.87 22.12 18.01
C LYS A 318 -13.14 23.45 18.16
N LEU A 319 -12.21 23.51 19.11
CA LEU A 319 -11.32 24.66 19.28
C LEU A 319 -10.43 24.81 18.03
N VAL A 320 -10.44 26.02 17.45
CA VAL A 320 -9.66 26.37 16.25
C VAL A 320 -8.54 27.36 16.61
N LEU A 321 -8.79 28.28 17.56
CA LEU A 321 -7.79 29.24 18.03
C LEU A 321 -7.96 29.44 19.53
N ARG A 322 -6.86 29.47 20.28
CA ARG A 322 -6.90 29.79 21.73
C ARG A 322 -7.20 31.25 21.97
N GLY A 323 -7.70 31.59 23.16
CA GLY A 323 -8.05 32.95 23.56
C GLY A 323 -6.87 33.94 23.55
N ASP A 324 -5.64 33.45 23.68
CA ASP A 324 -4.40 34.21 23.56
C ASP A 324 -3.92 34.42 22.10
N GLY A 325 -4.70 33.93 21.12
CA GLY A 325 -4.38 34.02 19.69
C GLY A 325 -3.38 32.96 19.20
N THR A 326 -3.04 31.95 20.00
CA THR A 326 -2.18 30.86 19.55
C THR A 326 -2.97 29.80 18.80
N SER A 327 -2.38 29.30 17.70
CA SER A 327 -2.95 28.24 16.88
C SER A 327 -2.93 26.89 17.59
N VAL A 328 -3.88 26.04 17.23
CA VAL A 328 -3.88 24.61 17.58
C VAL A 328 -3.59 23.77 16.34
N TYR A 329 -3.34 22.48 16.48
CA TYR A 329 -2.98 21.60 15.36
C TYR A 329 -3.96 21.68 14.17
N ILE A 330 -5.27 21.70 14.44
CA ILE A 330 -6.29 21.78 13.39
C ILE A 330 -6.16 23.06 12.53
N THR A 331 -5.73 24.17 13.14
CA THR A 331 -5.51 25.44 12.43
C THR A 331 -4.34 25.33 11.43
N GLN A 332 -3.26 24.72 11.88
CA GLN A 332 -2.06 24.50 11.06
C GLN A 332 -2.36 23.54 9.91
N ASP A 333 -3.13 22.49 10.17
CA ASP A 333 -3.51 21.50 9.16
C ASP A 333 -4.43 22.08 8.10
N MET A 334 -5.37 22.95 8.47
CA MET A 334 -6.16 23.70 7.48
C MET A 334 -5.26 24.55 6.58
N GLY A 335 -4.31 25.28 7.17
CA GLY A 335 -3.37 26.12 6.42
C GLY A 335 -2.47 25.29 5.51
N THR A 336 -1.99 24.15 5.98
CA THR A 336 -1.16 23.23 5.20
C THR A 336 -1.94 22.60 4.04
N ALA A 337 -3.22 22.26 4.25
CA ALA A 337 -4.10 21.75 3.19
C ALA A 337 -4.33 22.80 2.09
N ASP A 338 -4.60 24.06 2.45
CA ASP A 338 -4.73 25.18 1.50
C ASP A 338 -3.42 25.43 0.73
N LEU A 339 -2.25 25.37 1.41
CA LEU A 339 -0.94 25.50 0.78
C LEU A 339 -0.71 24.41 -0.28
N LYS A 340 -0.96 23.14 0.06
CA LYS A 340 -0.83 22.01 -0.88
C LYS A 340 -1.73 22.18 -2.11
N TYR A 341 -2.96 22.63 -1.91
CA TYR A 341 -3.86 22.91 -3.02
C TYR A 341 -3.35 24.08 -3.88
N LYS A 342 -2.87 25.15 -3.26
CA LYS A 342 -2.30 26.30 -3.98
C LYS A 342 -1.10 25.90 -4.84
N ASP A 343 -0.21 25.07 -4.30
CA ASP A 343 1.02 24.66 -4.98
C ASP A 343 0.75 23.72 -6.17
N HIS A 344 -0.21 22.82 -6.05
CA HIS A 344 -0.35 21.71 -6.99
C HIS A 344 -1.71 21.63 -7.71
N GLN A 345 -2.75 22.35 -7.26
CA GLN A 345 -4.11 22.29 -7.79
C GLN A 345 -4.60 20.82 -7.85
N ILE A 346 -4.56 20.16 -6.69
CA ILE A 346 -4.89 18.74 -6.53
C ILE A 346 -6.41 18.54 -6.55
N ASP A 347 -6.87 17.46 -7.18
CA ASP A 347 -8.28 17.04 -7.16
C ASP A 347 -8.58 16.18 -5.92
N ARG A 348 -7.57 15.43 -5.45
CA ARG A 348 -7.67 14.54 -4.30
C ARG A 348 -6.42 14.63 -3.42
N SER A 349 -6.59 14.40 -2.12
CA SER A 349 -5.48 14.24 -1.17
C SER A 349 -5.73 13.05 -0.25
N VAL A 350 -4.79 12.11 -0.23
CA VAL A 350 -4.81 10.93 0.63
C VAL A 350 -3.77 11.10 1.72
N TYR A 351 -4.21 11.08 2.98
CA TYR A 351 -3.35 11.13 4.16
C TYR A 351 -3.19 9.71 4.72
N VAL A 352 -1.97 9.18 4.66
CA VAL A 352 -1.65 7.84 5.19
C VAL A 352 -1.19 7.99 6.63
N VAL A 353 -2.11 7.82 7.57
CA VAL A 353 -1.87 8.07 9.00
C VAL A 353 -2.51 6.98 9.86
N GLY A 354 -1.94 6.70 11.03
CA GLY A 354 -2.46 5.70 11.97
C GLY A 354 -3.87 6.00 12.46
N ASN A 355 -4.60 4.96 12.83
CA ASN A 355 -6.01 5.04 13.22
C ASN A 355 -6.29 5.84 14.50
N GLU A 356 -5.27 6.13 15.30
CA GLU A 356 -5.40 7.04 16.44
C GLU A 356 -5.74 8.47 16.03
N GLN A 357 -5.58 8.84 14.75
CA GLN A 357 -5.91 10.17 14.21
C GLN A 357 -7.26 10.21 13.47
N ASP A 358 -8.06 9.14 13.49
CA ASP A 358 -9.33 9.06 12.77
C ASP A 358 -10.26 10.25 13.10
N TYR A 359 -10.43 10.56 14.39
CA TYR A 359 -11.25 11.69 14.83
C TYR A 359 -10.71 13.04 14.35
N HIS A 360 -9.39 13.22 14.38
CA HIS A 360 -8.76 14.48 13.96
C HIS A 360 -9.01 14.76 12.47
N PHE A 361 -8.81 13.74 11.61
CA PHE A 361 -9.06 13.89 10.17
C PHE A 361 -10.53 14.05 9.83
N ASP A 362 -11.44 13.37 10.54
CA ASP A 362 -12.89 13.56 10.36
C ASP A 362 -13.27 15.02 10.64
N VAL A 363 -12.79 15.59 11.74
CA VAL A 363 -12.98 17.01 12.08
C VAL A 363 -12.39 17.93 11.02
N LEU A 364 -11.14 17.71 10.62
CA LEU A 364 -10.45 18.53 9.62
C LEU A 364 -11.23 18.59 8.30
N PHE A 365 -11.64 17.44 7.78
CA PHE A 365 -12.32 17.36 6.49
C PHE A 365 -13.70 18.04 6.53
N LYS A 366 -14.44 17.88 7.62
CA LYS A 366 -15.73 18.56 7.81
C LYS A 366 -15.57 20.08 7.89
N ILE A 367 -14.57 20.57 8.59
CA ILE A 367 -14.28 22.02 8.65
C ILE A 367 -13.94 22.55 7.26
N LEU A 368 -13.04 21.90 6.52
CA LEU A 368 -12.65 22.32 5.16
C LEU A 368 -13.85 22.30 4.20
N LYS A 369 -14.76 21.35 4.35
CA LYS A 369 -16.00 21.30 3.58
C LYS A 369 -16.94 22.45 3.93
N LYS A 370 -17.14 22.77 5.22
CA LYS A 370 -17.93 23.92 5.66
C LYS A 370 -17.34 25.26 5.21
N LEU A 371 -16.02 25.37 5.12
CA LEU A 371 -15.33 26.53 4.56
C LEU A 371 -15.48 26.64 3.04
N GLY A 372 -16.02 25.60 2.37
CA GLY A 372 -16.25 25.59 0.92
C GLY A 372 -14.96 25.38 0.12
N ARG A 373 -13.99 24.64 0.64
CA ARG A 373 -12.74 24.37 -0.09
C ARG A 373 -13.01 23.48 -1.31
N PRO A 374 -12.54 23.86 -2.52
CA PRO A 374 -12.86 23.13 -3.76
C PRO A 374 -12.31 21.71 -3.78
N TYR A 375 -11.31 21.40 -2.97
CA TYR A 375 -10.67 20.08 -2.86
C TYR A 375 -11.26 19.23 -1.72
N ALA A 376 -12.19 19.76 -0.91
CA ALA A 376 -12.65 19.12 0.33
C ALA A 376 -13.32 17.75 0.10
N ASP A 377 -14.07 17.58 -1.00
CA ASP A 377 -14.71 16.30 -1.34
C ASP A 377 -13.70 15.23 -1.83
N GLY A 378 -12.47 15.63 -2.17
CA GLY A 378 -11.37 14.75 -2.57
C GLY A 378 -10.43 14.34 -1.43
N LEU A 379 -10.70 14.75 -0.19
CA LEU A 379 -9.88 14.41 0.97
C LEU A 379 -10.20 12.98 1.46
N TYR A 380 -9.17 12.22 1.76
CA TYR A 380 -9.31 10.86 2.28
C TYR A 380 -8.22 10.54 3.31
N HIS A 381 -8.62 10.00 4.45
CA HIS A 381 -7.71 9.44 5.44
C HIS A 381 -7.58 7.93 5.21
N LEU A 382 -6.43 7.50 4.68
CA LEU A 382 -6.06 6.08 4.68
C LEU A 382 -5.58 5.72 6.07
N SER A 383 -6.56 5.45 6.93
CA SER A 383 -6.35 4.99 8.30
C SER A 383 -5.75 3.59 8.31
N TYR A 384 -4.67 3.38 9.06
CA TYR A 384 -4.08 2.06 9.18
C TYR A 384 -3.89 1.63 10.64
N GLY A 385 -4.06 0.31 10.87
CA GLY A 385 -3.88 -0.31 12.18
C GLY A 385 -2.41 -0.45 12.56
N MET A 386 -2.15 -0.56 13.86
CA MET A 386 -0.79 -0.72 14.40
C MET A 386 -0.16 -2.06 14.01
N VAL A 387 1.18 -2.09 14.02
CA VAL A 387 1.97 -3.32 13.84
C VAL A 387 2.57 -3.70 15.19
N ASP A 388 2.32 -4.93 15.61
CA ASP A 388 2.90 -5.52 16.80
C ASP A 388 3.92 -6.59 16.43
N LEU A 389 4.76 -6.96 17.39
CA LEU A 389 5.72 -8.05 17.28
C LEU A 389 5.37 -9.17 18.25
N PRO A 390 5.68 -10.47 17.94
CA PRO A 390 5.34 -11.61 18.78
C PRO A 390 5.96 -11.54 20.18
N SER A 391 7.14 -10.94 20.31
CA SER A 391 7.83 -10.72 21.59
C SER A 391 7.23 -9.58 22.43
N GLY A 392 6.16 -8.95 21.95
CA GLY A 392 5.60 -7.74 22.57
C GLY A 392 6.48 -6.50 22.45
N LYS A 393 7.75 -6.64 22.14
CA LYS A 393 8.74 -5.60 21.84
C LYS A 393 9.98 -6.29 21.29
N MET A 394 10.36 -6.05 20.05
CA MET A 394 11.77 -6.19 19.69
C MET A 394 12.50 -5.16 20.57
N LYS A 395 13.43 -5.62 21.34
CA LYS A 395 14.19 -4.76 22.22
C LYS A 395 15.10 -3.90 21.34
N SER A 396 14.72 -2.64 21.13
CA SER A 396 15.76 -1.65 20.92
C SER A 396 16.71 -1.74 22.12
N ARG A 397 17.99 -1.50 21.97
CA ARG A 397 18.95 -1.49 23.07
C ARG A 397 18.49 -0.61 24.26
N GLU A 398 17.42 0.18 24.08
CA GLU A 398 16.85 1.15 25.03
C GLU A 398 15.33 0.99 25.29
N GLY A 399 14.69 -0.08 24.81
CA GLY A 399 13.47 -0.61 25.45
C GLY A 399 12.12 -0.14 24.92
N THR A 400 11.95 0.67 23.86
CA THR A 400 10.63 1.23 23.56
C THR A 400 10.13 1.13 22.11
N VAL A 401 10.99 1.10 21.08
CA VAL A 401 10.53 1.07 19.67
C VAL A 401 11.55 0.32 18.81
N VAL A 402 11.07 -0.48 17.85
CA VAL A 402 11.91 -1.20 16.87
C VAL A 402 12.37 -0.22 15.81
N ASP A 403 13.70 -0.04 15.74
CA ASP A 403 14.33 0.78 14.73
C ASP A 403 14.11 0.21 13.32
N ALA A 404 13.87 1.09 12.33
CA ALA A 404 13.57 0.68 10.97
C ALA A 404 14.81 0.11 10.26
N ASP A 405 15.97 0.71 10.47
CA ASP A 405 17.22 0.27 9.83
C ASP A 405 17.66 -1.08 10.39
N ASP A 406 17.60 -1.24 11.72
CA ASP A 406 17.92 -2.50 12.40
C ASP A 406 17.00 -3.64 11.90
N LEU A 407 15.70 -3.37 11.77
CA LEU A 407 14.75 -4.38 11.28
C LEU A 407 15.00 -4.75 9.82
N MET A 408 15.24 -3.77 8.95
CA MET A 408 15.56 -4.05 7.54
C MET A 408 16.86 -4.87 7.41
N GLN A 409 17.87 -4.55 8.20
CA GLN A 409 19.12 -5.30 8.24
C GLN A 409 18.91 -6.74 8.74
N GLU A 410 18.16 -6.93 9.83
CA GLU A 410 17.80 -8.25 10.35
C GLU A 410 17.09 -9.10 9.29
N MET A 411 16.18 -8.50 8.50
CA MET A 411 15.48 -9.20 7.42
C MET A 411 16.44 -9.65 6.32
N VAL A 412 17.42 -8.82 5.95
CA VAL A 412 18.45 -9.17 4.95
C VAL A 412 19.33 -10.31 5.46
N GLU A 413 19.75 -10.26 6.73
CA GLU A 413 20.56 -11.31 7.38
C GLU A 413 19.79 -12.64 7.49
N THR A 414 18.51 -12.58 7.86
CA THR A 414 17.63 -13.75 7.90
C THR A 414 17.45 -14.36 6.52
N ALA A 415 17.27 -13.53 5.48
CA ALA A 415 17.19 -14.00 4.09
C ALA A 415 18.50 -14.65 3.64
N ALA A 416 19.66 -14.09 4.02
CA ALA A 416 20.96 -14.68 3.72
C ALA A 416 21.11 -16.07 4.34
N ALA A 417 20.85 -16.20 5.65
CA ALA A 417 20.95 -17.47 6.35
C ALA A 417 20.02 -18.54 5.72
N HIS A 418 18.77 -18.19 5.46
CA HIS A 418 17.78 -19.11 4.88
C HIS A 418 18.14 -19.54 3.44
N THR A 419 18.63 -18.60 2.63
CA THR A 419 19.03 -18.88 1.25
C THR A 419 20.27 -19.77 1.16
N GLN A 420 21.24 -19.55 2.07
CA GLN A 420 22.45 -20.38 2.18
C GLN A 420 22.12 -21.81 2.63
N GLU A 421 21.26 -21.96 3.64
CA GLU A 421 20.80 -23.28 4.11
C GLU A 421 20.16 -24.09 2.99
N LEU A 422 19.42 -23.46 2.11
CA LEU A 422 18.77 -24.11 0.96
C LEU A 422 19.71 -24.33 -0.24
N GLY A 423 20.99 -23.94 -0.18
CA GLY A 423 21.95 -24.11 -1.26
C GLY A 423 21.61 -23.35 -2.55
N LYS A 424 20.90 -22.23 -2.45
CA LYS A 424 20.33 -21.51 -3.62
C LYS A 424 21.26 -20.43 -4.20
N ILE A 425 22.52 -20.38 -3.79
CA ILE A 425 23.50 -19.35 -4.21
C ILE A 425 24.64 -19.91 -5.07
N ASP A 426 24.53 -21.15 -5.50
CA ASP A 426 25.57 -21.77 -6.34
C ASP A 426 25.77 -20.98 -7.63
N GLY A 427 27.02 -20.53 -7.87
CA GLY A 427 27.40 -19.75 -9.04
C GLY A 427 27.02 -18.26 -8.99
N PHE A 428 26.75 -17.70 -7.81
CA PHE A 428 26.65 -16.26 -7.59
C PHE A 428 28.01 -15.68 -7.15
N SER A 429 28.31 -14.43 -7.56
CA SER A 429 29.35 -13.64 -6.89
C SER A 429 28.85 -13.15 -5.53
N GLU A 430 29.77 -12.69 -4.66
CA GLU A 430 29.39 -12.12 -3.36
C GLU A 430 28.43 -10.94 -3.51
N GLU A 431 28.65 -10.06 -4.49
CA GLU A 431 27.78 -8.91 -4.77
C GLU A 431 26.38 -9.36 -5.22
N GLN A 432 26.31 -10.36 -6.10
CA GLN A 432 25.05 -10.93 -6.56
C GLN A 432 24.28 -11.61 -5.42
N ALA A 433 24.98 -12.32 -4.55
CA ALA A 433 24.38 -12.95 -3.39
C ALA A 433 23.83 -11.90 -2.41
N HIS A 434 24.61 -10.85 -2.13
CA HIS A 434 24.17 -9.76 -1.25
C HIS A 434 22.94 -9.04 -1.81
N GLU A 435 22.91 -8.74 -3.11
CA GLU A 435 21.76 -8.12 -3.76
C GLU A 435 20.52 -9.03 -3.71
N LEU A 436 20.69 -10.34 -3.90
CA LEU A 436 19.61 -11.31 -3.75
C LEU A 436 19.06 -11.31 -2.30
N TYR A 437 19.92 -11.30 -1.29
CA TYR A 437 19.49 -11.25 0.12
C TYR A 437 18.71 -9.97 0.42
N ARG A 438 19.17 -8.83 -0.11
CA ARG A 438 18.47 -7.55 0.00
C ARG A 438 17.07 -7.63 -0.64
N MET A 439 16.98 -8.12 -1.87
CA MET A 439 15.68 -8.28 -2.56
C MET A 439 14.72 -9.18 -1.79
N LEU A 440 15.20 -10.30 -1.27
CA LEU A 440 14.38 -11.27 -0.54
C LEU A 440 13.96 -10.73 0.83
N GLY A 441 14.90 -10.18 1.60
CA GLY A 441 14.65 -9.65 2.94
C GLY A 441 13.69 -8.47 2.92
N LEU A 442 13.94 -7.47 2.08
CA LEU A 442 13.05 -6.32 1.92
C LEU A 442 11.73 -6.71 1.25
N GLY A 443 11.76 -7.64 0.29
CA GLY A 443 10.57 -8.18 -0.35
C GLY A 443 9.64 -8.88 0.64
N ALA A 444 10.20 -9.69 1.53
CA ALA A 444 9.46 -10.37 2.60
C ALA A 444 8.81 -9.36 3.55
N LEU A 445 9.57 -8.36 4.01
CA LEU A 445 9.09 -7.32 4.91
C LEU A 445 7.95 -6.50 4.28
N LYS A 446 8.16 -5.97 3.08
CA LYS A 446 7.17 -5.18 2.34
C LYS A 446 5.89 -5.97 2.09
N TYR A 447 6.03 -7.18 1.56
CA TYR A 447 4.89 -8.04 1.27
C TYR A 447 4.08 -8.35 2.52
N PHE A 448 4.73 -8.71 3.61
CA PHE A 448 4.05 -9.03 4.87
C PHE A 448 3.25 -7.84 5.40
N LEU A 449 3.83 -6.63 5.36
CA LEU A 449 3.18 -5.42 5.83
C LEU A 449 2.04 -4.95 4.91
N LEU A 450 2.08 -5.31 3.61
CA LEU A 450 1.10 -4.89 2.60
C LEU A 450 -0.01 -5.91 2.31
N LYS A 451 0.20 -7.21 2.59
CA LYS A 451 -0.79 -8.26 2.30
C LYS A 451 -2.04 -8.19 3.19
N VAL A 452 -1.98 -7.47 4.29
CA VAL A 452 -3.09 -7.29 5.23
C VAL A 452 -3.80 -5.99 4.93
N ASP A 453 -5.14 -6.01 4.97
CA ASP A 453 -5.96 -4.79 4.82
C ASP A 453 -5.40 -3.66 5.70
N PRO A 454 -5.22 -2.44 5.15
CA PRO A 454 -4.63 -1.33 5.90
C PRO A 454 -5.28 -1.09 7.26
N LYS A 455 -6.62 -1.15 7.35
CA LYS A 455 -7.38 -0.87 8.59
C LYS A 455 -7.17 -1.91 9.69
N LYS A 456 -6.64 -3.09 9.37
CA LYS A 456 -6.44 -4.15 10.35
C LYS A 456 -5.13 -3.98 11.10
N ARG A 457 -5.19 -4.17 12.42
CA ARG A 457 -4.01 -4.38 13.25
C ARG A 457 -3.34 -5.70 12.86
N MET A 458 -2.02 -5.77 12.90
CA MET A 458 -1.28 -6.95 12.49
C MET A 458 -0.13 -7.28 13.44
N LEU A 459 0.20 -8.57 13.49
CA LEU A 459 1.38 -9.08 14.17
C LEU A 459 2.43 -9.44 13.11
N PHE A 460 3.58 -8.76 13.13
CA PHE A 460 4.69 -9.04 12.22
C PHE A 460 5.63 -10.08 12.83
N ASN A 461 5.84 -11.17 12.11
CA ASN A 461 6.79 -12.22 12.47
C ASN A 461 7.89 -12.30 11.40
N PRO A 462 9.14 -11.89 11.70
CA PRO A 462 10.26 -11.92 10.75
C PRO A 462 10.50 -13.32 10.17
N GLN A 463 10.52 -14.34 11.01
CA GLN A 463 10.81 -15.72 10.59
C GLN A 463 9.74 -16.27 9.62
N GLU A 464 8.47 -16.05 9.92
CA GLU A 464 7.37 -16.50 9.07
C GLU A 464 7.35 -15.74 7.73
N SER A 465 7.75 -14.47 7.73
CA SER A 465 7.69 -13.62 6.53
C SER A 465 8.69 -14.01 5.44
N ILE A 466 9.81 -14.67 5.80
CA ILE A 466 10.89 -15.05 4.89
C ILE A 466 10.71 -16.41 4.23
N GLU A 467 9.73 -17.19 4.64
CA GLU A 467 9.49 -18.55 4.14
C GLU A 467 9.22 -18.57 2.63
N PHE A 468 9.80 -19.56 1.92
CA PHE A 468 9.55 -19.81 0.50
C PHE A 468 8.27 -20.59 0.21
N GLN A 469 7.45 -20.83 1.23
CA GLN A 469 6.15 -21.46 1.15
C GLN A 469 5.09 -20.60 1.83
N GLY A 470 3.83 -20.80 1.45
CA GLY A 470 2.73 -20.02 2.00
C GLY A 470 2.58 -18.63 1.37
N ASN A 471 1.80 -17.76 2.02
CA ASN A 471 1.48 -16.42 1.52
C ASN A 471 2.58 -15.42 1.92
N THR A 472 3.72 -15.46 1.22
CA THR A 472 4.93 -14.66 1.50
C THR A 472 5.49 -14.02 0.23
N GLY A 473 6.26 -12.94 0.39
CA GLY A 473 6.97 -12.29 -0.71
C GLY A 473 7.95 -13.24 -1.41
N PRO A 474 8.83 -13.95 -0.65
CA PRO A 474 9.78 -14.91 -1.23
C PRO A 474 9.13 -16.04 -2.03
N PHE A 475 7.94 -16.50 -1.68
CA PHE A 475 7.20 -17.48 -2.49
C PHE A 475 6.90 -16.95 -3.90
N ILE A 476 6.46 -15.70 -4.02
CA ILE A 476 6.16 -15.07 -5.31
C ILE A 476 7.46 -14.77 -6.07
N GLN A 477 8.49 -14.27 -5.38
CA GLN A 477 9.82 -14.00 -5.95
C GLN A 477 10.47 -15.28 -6.49
N TYR A 478 10.35 -16.38 -5.76
CA TYR A 478 10.85 -17.69 -6.21
C TYR A 478 10.07 -18.20 -7.43
N THR A 479 8.76 -17.98 -7.48
CA THR A 479 7.97 -18.33 -8.68
C THR A 479 8.45 -17.57 -9.91
N HIS A 480 8.74 -16.27 -9.78
CA HIS A 480 9.33 -15.46 -10.86
C HIS A 480 10.70 -16.00 -11.31
N ALA A 481 11.61 -16.25 -10.37
CA ALA A 481 12.94 -16.78 -10.69
C ALA A 481 12.90 -18.15 -11.38
N ARG A 482 11.98 -19.02 -10.97
CA ARG A 482 11.69 -20.31 -11.64
C ARG A 482 11.29 -20.09 -13.09
N ILE A 483 10.34 -19.19 -13.34
CA ILE A 483 9.90 -18.88 -14.71
C ILE A 483 11.05 -18.30 -15.52
N SER A 484 11.82 -17.38 -14.96
CA SER A 484 12.99 -16.79 -15.63
C SER A 484 14.01 -17.87 -16.04
N SER A 485 14.15 -18.94 -15.25
CA SER A 485 14.98 -20.09 -15.63
C SER A 485 14.41 -20.87 -16.81
N ILE A 486 13.09 -21.03 -16.88
CA ILE A 486 12.40 -21.67 -18.02
C ILE A 486 12.62 -20.85 -19.29
N LEU A 487 12.45 -19.52 -19.23
CA LEU A 487 12.64 -18.64 -20.37
C LEU A 487 14.08 -18.65 -20.88
N ARG A 488 15.08 -18.60 -19.99
CA ARG A 488 16.49 -18.75 -20.38
C ARG A 488 16.77 -20.09 -21.09
N LYS A 489 16.16 -21.17 -20.62
CA LYS A 489 16.31 -22.47 -21.28
C LYS A 489 15.64 -22.49 -22.65
N ALA A 490 14.46 -21.89 -22.80
CA ALA A 490 13.79 -21.74 -24.10
C ALA A 490 14.65 -20.97 -25.11
N ASP A 491 15.24 -19.86 -24.67
CA ASP A 491 16.15 -19.06 -25.50
C ASP A 491 17.40 -19.86 -25.91
N GLN A 492 17.99 -20.65 -25.00
CA GLN A 492 19.16 -21.50 -25.28
C GLN A 492 18.90 -22.57 -26.34
N ILE A 493 17.69 -23.12 -26.38
CA ILE A 493 17.31 -24.11 -27.41
C ILE A 493 16.73 -23.48 -28.67
N GLY A 494 16.66 -22.14 -28.74
CA GLY A 494 16.17 -21.39 -29.89
C GLY A 494 14.66 -21.50 -30.14
N MET A 495 13.86 -21.73 -29.10
CA MET A 495 12.42 -21.85 -29.23
C MET A 495 11.74 -20.47 -29.30
N ASP A 496 11.12 -20.15 -30.41
CA ASP A 496 10.30 -18.96 -30.57
C ASP A 496 8.90 -19.21 -30.01
N TYR A 497 8.57 -18.54 -28.90
CA TYR A 497 7.24 -18.59 -28.25
C TYR A 497 6.51 -17.25 -28.34
N SER A 498 7.13 -16.22 -28.92
CA SER A 498 6.60 -14.86 -28.93
C SER A 498 5.72 -14.54 -30.14
N LYS A 499 5.90 -15.25 -31.25
CA LYS A 499 5.23 -15.00 -32.54
C LYS A 499 4.35 -16.17 -33.01
N VAL A 500 4.11 -17.13 -32.14
CA VAL A 500 3.33 -18.33 -32.48
C VAL A 500 1.84 -18.05 -32.34
N ASN A 501 1.05 -18.53 -33.32
CA ASN A 501 -0.39 -18.47 -33.27
C ASN A 501 -0.94 -19.73 -32.59
N PHE A 502 -1.57 -19.55 -31.43
CA PHE A 502 -2.10 -20.64 -30.61
C PHE A 502 -3.57 -20.99 -30.87
N ASN A 503 -4.24 -20.33 -31.82
CA ASN A 503 -5.69 -20.51 -32.09
C ASN A 503 -6.11 -21.92 -32.52
N SER A 504 -5.17 -22.77 -32.91
CA SER A 504 -5.41 -24.17 -33.30
C SER A 504 -5.29 -25.16 -32.15
N LEU A 505 -4.78 -24.72 -30.98
CA LEU A 505 -4.67 -25.57 -29.81
C LEU A 505 -6.07 -25.94 -29.26
N SER A 506 -6.34 -27.24 -29.12
CA SER A 506 -7.51 -27.77 -28.40
C SER A 506 -7.32 -29.28 -28.21
N PRO A 507 -7.61 -29.81 -27.03
CA PRO A 507 -8.02 -29.11 -25.81
C PRO A 507 -6.85 -28.43 -25.08
N ILE A 508 -7.15 -27.35 -24.33
CA ILE A 508 -6.25 -26.78 -23.32
C ILE A 508 -6.59 -27.35 -21.95
N ALA A 509 -5.57 -27.55 -21.12
CA ALA A 509 -5.75 -28.11 -19.80
C ALA A 509 -6.42 -27.12 -18.84
N ASP A 510 -7.02 -27.61 -17.75
CA ASP A 510 -7.72 -26.78 -16.77
C ASP A 510 -6.80 -25.78 -16.07
N SER A 511 -5.56 -26.18 -15.75
CA SER A 511 -4.57 -25.28 -15.15
C SER A 511 -4.09 -24.21 -16.15
N GLU A 512 -3.97 -24.51 -17.44
CA GLU A 512 -3.65 -23.54 -18.49
C GLU A 512 -4.78 -22.50 -18.64
N ARG A 513 -6.03 -22.96 -18.66
CA ARG A 513 -7.22 -22.10 -18.72
C ARG A 513 -7.34 -21.20 -17.47
N SER A 514 -7.10 -21.77 -16.28
CA SER A 514 -7.13 -21.02 -15.02
C SER A 514 -6.11 -19.88 -15.01
N LEU A 515 -4.90 -20.10 -15.54
CA LEU A 515 -3.90 -19.05 -15.67
C LEU A 515 -4.32 -17.94 -16.61
N ILE A 516 -4.94 -18.27 -17.77
CA ILE A 516 -5.44 -17.25 -18.71
C ILE A 516 -6.50 -16.36 -18.04
N ILE A 517 -7.42 -16.97 -17.28
CA ILE A 517 -8.45 -16.23 -16.53
C ILE A 517 -7.78 -15.28 -15.52
N LEU A 518 -6.84 -15.76 -14.71
CA LEU A 518 -6.14 -14.94 -13.72
C LEU A 518 -5.36 -13.80 -14.38
N LEU A 519 -4.66 -14.08 -15.49
CA LEU A 519 -3.94 -13.04 -16.24
C LEU A 519 -4.87 -11.94 -16.75
N ASN A 520 -6.06 -12.31 -17.25
CA ASN A 520 -7.06 -11.36 -17.71
C ASN A 520 -7.63 -10.49 -16.58
N ASP A 521 -7.71 -11.02 -15.38
CA ASP A 521 -8.26 -10.32 -14.23
C ASP A 521 -7.31 -9.24 -13.67
N TYR A 522 -6.03 -9.22 -14.08
CA TYR A 522 -5.01 -8.35 -13.52
C TYR A 522 -5.39 -6.87 -13.54
N ILE A 523 -5.84 -6.37 -14.70
CA ILE A 523 -6.19 -4.95 -14.84
C ILE A 523 -7.37 -4.53 -13.94
N GLU A 524 -8.34 -5.43 -13.75
CA GLU A 524 -9.46 -5.16 -12.85
C GLU A 524 -9.02 -5.19 -11.38
N LYS A 525 -8.05 -6.03 -11.02
CA LYS A 525 -7.43 -6.00 -9.68
C LYS A 525 -6.68 -4.71 -9.42
N VAL A 526 -5.99 -4.16 -10.43
CA VAL A 526 -5.34 -2.85 -10.33
C VAL A 526 -6.40 -1.73 -10.14
N ARG A 527 -7.51 -1.76 -10.89
CA ARG A 527 -8.63 -0.82 -10.71
C ARG A 527 -9.23 -0.93 -9.32
N GLN A 528 -9.51 -2.14 -8.86
CA GLN A 528 -10.09 -2.39 -7.55
C GLN A 528 -9.17 -1.87 -6.44
N ALA A 529 -7.86 -2.16 -6.51
CA ALA A 529 -6.89 -1.69 -5.54
C ALA A 529 -6.81 -0.15 -5.48
N GLY A 530 -6.90 0.52 -6.64
CA GLY A 530 -6.93 1.99 -6.71
C GLY A 530 -8.22 2.59 -6.15
N ARG A 531 -9.37 1.98 -6.43
CA ARG A 531 -10.68 2.42 -5.93
C ARG A 531 -10.83 2.23 -4.41
N GLU A 532 -10.30 1.14 -3.88
CA GLU A 532 -10.40 0.78 -2.46
C GLU A 532 -9.19 1.26 -1.64
N TYR A 533 -8.20 1.90 -2.27
CA TYR A 533 -6.94 2.31 -1.64
C TYR A 533 -6.26 1.17 -0.87
N SER A 534 -6.26 -0.04 -1.43
CA SER A 534 -5.81 -1.25 -0.75
C SER A 534 -4.74 -2.04 -1.53
N PRO A 535 -3.46 -1.90 -1.19
CA PRO A 535 -2.38 -2.73 -1.74
C PRO A 535 -2.58 -4.24 -1.50
N ALA A 536 -3.31 -4.61 -0.45
CA ALA A 536 -3.58 -6.00 -0.10
C ALA A 536 -4.31 -6.78 -1.22
N ILE A 537 -5.08 -6.08 -2.07
CA ILE A 537 -5.75 -6.67 -3.23
C ILE A 537 -4.72 -7.17 -4.25
N ILE A 538 -3.69 -6.38 -4.52
CA ILE A 538 -2.59 -6.76 -5.42
C ILE A 538 -1.77 -7.90 -4.80
N ALA A 539 -1.44 -7.82 -3.53
CA ALA A 539 -0.68 -8.86 -2.83
C ALA A 539 -1.40 -10.21 -2.87
N GLN A 540 -2.69 -10.25 -2.55
CA GLN A 540 -3.50 -11.48 -2.59
C GLN A 540 -3.61 -12.03 -4.02
N TYR A 541 -3.84 -11.17 -5.01
CA TYR A 541 -3.91 -11.58 -6.40
C TYR A 541 -2.60 -12.22 -6.88
N LEU A 542 -1.45 -11.63 -6.57
CA LEU A 542 -0.14 -12.17 -6.95
C LEU A 542 0.16 -13.52 -6.28
N PHE A 543 -0.27 -13.68 -5.05
CA PHE A 543 -0.18 -14.97 -4.36
C PHE A 543 -1.02 -16.05 -5.06
N ASP A 544 -2.28 -15.73 -5.39
CA ASP A 544 -3.19 -16.66 -6.07
C ASP A 544 -2.67 -17.05 -7.45
N LEU A 545 -2.16 -16.08 -8.23
CA LEU A 545 -1.51 -16.30 -9.53
C LEU A 545 -0.28 -17.21 -9.40
N SER A 546 0.60 -16.93 -8.43
CA SER A 546 1.81 -17.72 -8.20
C SER A 546 1.47 -19.15 -7.75
N LYS A 547 0.46 -19.32 -6.90
CA LYS A 547 -0.03 -20.63 -6.47
C LYS A 547 -0.58 -21.45 -7.63
N GLU A 548 -1.38 -20.84 -8.49
CA GLU A 548 -1.93 -21.50 -9.67
C GLU A 548 -0.84 -21.85 -10.68
N TYR A 549 0.15 -20.94 -10.87
CA TYR A 549 1.31 -21.25 -11.72
C TYR A 549 2.12 -22.43 -11.20
N ASN A 550 2.38 -22.51 -9.89
CA ASN A 550 3.09 -23.65 -9.31
C ASN A 550 2.31 -24.96 -9.46
N ARG A 551 0.96 -24.93 -9.42
CA ARG A 551 0.11 -26.08 -9.74
C ARG A 551 0.28 -26.49 -11.21
N PHE A 552 0.15 -25.55 -12.14
CA PHE A 552 0.37 -25.77 -13.58
C PHE A 552 1.73 -26.41 -13.84
N TYR A 553 2.80 -25.86 -13.25
CA TYR A 553 4.17 -26.33 -13.42
C TYR A 553 4.38 -27.77 -12.91
N ALA A 554 3.67 -28.14 -11.83
CA ALA A 554 3.76 -29.49 -11.26
C ALA A 554 2.95 -30.52 -12.05
N GLU A 555 1.82 -30.12 -12.65
CA GLU A 555 0.90 -31.02 -13.36
C GLU A 555 1.31 -31.25 -14.82
N LEU A 556 1.88 -30.25 -15.49
CA LEU A 556 2.11 -30.28 -16.94
C LEU A 556 3.59 -30.13 -17.28
N PRO A 557 4.15 -31.07 -18.09
CA PRO A 557 5.51 -30.94 -18.56
C PRO A 557 5.65 -29.73 -19.52
N ILE A 558 6.75 -28.98 -19.42
CA ILE A 558 7.06 -27.91 -20.38
C ILE A 558 8.04 -28.43 -21.45
N PHE A 559 9.28 -28.75 -21.08
CA PHE A 559 10.31 -29.20 -22.02
C PHE A 559 10.24 -30.69 -22.42
N ASN A 560 9.48 -31.49 -21.68
CA ASN A 560 9.26 -32.91 -22.00
C ASN A 560 7.93 -33.11 -22.76
N GLU A 561 7.29 -32.05 -23.21
CA GLU A 561 6.12 -32.12 -24.10
C GLU A 561 6.59 -32.48 -25.52
N SER A 562 5.86 -33.37 -26.16
CA SER A 562 6.19 -33.87 -27.50
C SER A 562 5.65 -32.99 -28.65
N ASP A 563 4.63 -32.18 -28.36
CA ASP A 563 4.06 -31.23 -29.31
C ASP A 563 4.72 -29.85 -29.15
N ASP A 564 5.46 -29.43 -30.16
CA ASP A 564 6.18 -28.16 -30.18
C ASP A 564 5.24 -26.95 -30.00
N LEU A 565 4.00 -27.03 -30.49
CA LEU A 565 3.03 -25.95 -30.35
C LEU A 565 2.52 -25.82 -28.90
N VAL A 566 2.25 -26.95 -28.25
CA VAL A 566 1.89 -27.00 -26.83
C VAL A 566 3.05 -26.53 -25.96
N GLN A 567 4.27 -26.95 -26.28
CA GLN A 567 5.48 -26.51 -25.60
C GLN A 567 5.65 -24.99 -25.68
N ALA A 568 5.58 -24.42 -26.90
CA ALA A 568 5.68 -22.98 -27.12
C ALA A 568 4.57 -22.21 -26.38
N PHE A 569 3.34 -22.74 -26.35
CA PHE A 569 2.22 -22.17 -25.62
C PHE A 569 2.47 -22.11 -24.10
N ARG A 570 2.95 -23.21 -23.49
CA ARG A 570 3.26 -23.26 -22.06
C ARG A 570 4.38 -22.31 -21.66
N ILE A 571 5.37 -22.12 -22.55
CA ILE A 571 6.44 -21.15 -22.35
C ILE A 571 5.90 -19.72 -22.48
N ALA A 572 5.07 -19.42 -23.49
CA ALA A 572 4.42 -18.12 -23.65
C ALA A 572 3.52 -17.78 -22.44
N LEU A 573 2.76 -18.75 -21.95
CA LEU A 573 1.94 -18.60 -20.75
C LEU A 573 2.78 -18.30 -19.51
N SER A 574 3.90 -19.02 -19.33
CA SER A 574 4.87 -18.76 -18.28
C SER A 574 5.43 -17.34 -18.36
N ALA A 575 5.81 -16.90 -19.57
CA ALA A 575 6.33 -15.54 -19.79
C ALA A 575 5.32 -14.45 -19.37
N GLN A 576 4.02 -14.62 -19.68
CA GLN A 576 3.00 -13.67 -19.26
C GLN A 576 2.79 -13.68 -17.74
N VAL A 577 2.85 -14.84 -17.09
CA VAL A 577 2.78 -14.93 -15.62
C VAL A 577 3.96 -14.19 -14.99
N ALA A 578 5.19 -14.40 -15.45
CA ALA A 578 6.37 -13.66 -14.94
C ALA A 578 6.22 -12.16 -15.13
N ARG A 579 5.70 -11.72 -16.27
CA ARG A 579 5.46 -10.31 -16.58
C ARG A 579 4.43 -9.68 -15.64
N VAL A 580 3.33 -10.37 -15.33
CA VAL A 580 2.33 -9.91 -14.36
C VAL A 580 2.90 -9.91 -12.94
N ILE A 581 3.63 -10.93 -12.54
CA ILE A 581 4.30 -10.97 -11.23
C ILE A 581 5.25 -9.77 -11.10
N LYS A 582 6.11 -9.54 -12.08
CA LYS A 582 7.08 -8.43 -12.05
C LYS A 582 6.39 -7.06 -11.96
N THR A 583 5.37 -6.82 -12.79
CA THR A 583 4.63 -5.55 -12.77
C THR A 583 3.79 -5.37 -11.51
N GLY A 584 3.14 -6.42 -11.03
CA GLY A 584 2.34 -6.37 -9.81
C GLY A 584 3.18 -6.20 -8.54
N MET A 585 4.33 -6.90 -8.44
CA MET A 585 5.27 -6.72 -7.32
C MET A 585 5.85 -5.31 -7.31
N LYS A 586 6.11 -4.72 -8.47
CA LYS A 586 6.53 -3.30 -8.58
C LYS A 586 5.49 -2.34 -8.01
N LEU A 587 4.18 -2.60 -8.15
CA LEU A 587 3.12 -1.80 -7.52
C LEU A 587 3.19 -1.86 -5.98
N LEU A 588 3.77 -2.92 -5.43
CA LEU A 588 4.03 -3.06 -3.99
C LEU A 588 5.41 -2.52 -3.57
N GLY A 589 6.19 -1.96 -4.51
CA GLY A 589 7.56 -1.53 -4.28
C GLY A 589 8.53 -2.70 -4.03
N ILE A 590 8.22 -3.89 -4.56
CA ILE A 590 8.99 -5.12 -4.36
C ILE A 590 9.69 -5.51 -5.67
N GLU A 591 10.99 -5.74 -5.61
CA GLU A 591 11.79 -6.27 -6.70
C GLU A 591 11.68 -7.79 -6.77
N VAL A 592 11.84 -8.35 -7.96
CA VAL A 592 11.83 -9.80 -8.18
C VAL A 592 13.12 -10.27 -8.85
N PRO A 593 13.78 -11.31 -8.32
CA PRO A 593 15.04 -11.82 -8.90
C PRO A 593 14.78 -12.60 -10.18
N GLU A 594 15.75 -12.53 -11.10
CA GLU A 594 15.76 -13.33 -12.32
C GLU A 594 16.39 -14.73 -12.08
N LYS A 595 17.22 -14.87 -11.02
CA LYS A 595 17.93 -16.10 -10.66
C LYS A 595 17.90 -16.30 -9.15
N MET A 596 17.69 -17.53 -8.74
CA MET A 596 17.76 -18.00 -7.35
C MET A 596 18.32 -19.41 -7.30
#